data_afc246c02aaa76ff026e020d7aa45578
#
_entry.id   afc246c02aaa76ff026e020d7aa45578
#
_cell.length_a   1.000
_cell.length_b   1.000
_cell.length_c   1.000
_cell.angle_alpha   90.00
_cell.angle_beta   90.00
_cell.angle_gamma   90.00
#
_symmetry.space_group_name_H-M   'P 1'
#
loop_
_entity.id
_entity.type
_entity.pdbx_description
1 polymer ?
#
loop_
_entity_poly.entity_id
_entity_poly.type
_entity_poly.pdbx_seq_one_letter_code
_entity_poly.pdbx_strand_id
1 'polypeptide(L)'
;MKRFTIALLVAIVGTVGHHQAMAQTTMGNYAAYPPFINKSVPPAVMLMMTKDHRLFFKGYNDIVDLDNGKPGGDAAVDTTYKDNIDYVGYFDSKKCYDYASSGGALFANTGRFNPSAAGTGAYGHYCTAKWSGNFLNWSTMARIDIIRRVLY
;
A
#
# COMPACT_ATOMS: atom_id res chain seq x y z
N MET A 1 -3.61 86.53 4.34
CA MET A 1 -3.50 85.68 3.16
C MET A 1 -2.40 84.62 3.24
N LYS A 2 -1.18 84.89 3.66
CA LYS A 2 -0.09 83.91 3.76
C LYS A 2 -0.35 82.68 4.71
N ARG A 3 -1.08 82.87 5.79
CA ARG A 3 -1.38 81.79 6.76
C ARG A 3 -2.44 80.78 6.22
N PHE A 4 -3.35 81.21 5.38
CA PHE A 4 -4.36 80.40 4.75
C PHE A 4 -3.78 79.50 3.66
N THR A 5 -2.82 80.03 2.91
CA THR A 5 -2.15 79.24 1.85
C THR A 5 -1.28 78.11 2.40
N ILE A 6 -0.62 78.32 3.54
CA ILE A 6 0.19 77.26 4.21
C ILE A 6 -0.71 76.18 4.78
N ALA A 7 -1.85 76.51 5.34
CA ALA A 7 -2.79 75.53 5.87
C ALA A 7 -3.40 74.64 4.74
N LEU A 8 -3.68 75.25 3.60
CA LEU A 8 -4.20 74.47 2.43
C LEU A 8 -3.14 73.52 1.83
N LEU A 9 -1.88 73.98 1.78
CA LEU A 9 -0.78 73.11 1.30
C LEU A 9 -0.52 71.93 2.22
N VAL A 10 -0.57 72.12 3.50
CA VAL A 10 -0.42 71.04 4.48
C VAL A 10 -1.58 70.00 4.39
N ALA A 11 -2.81 70.47 4.14
CA ALA A 11 -3.97 69.60 3.95
C ALA A 11 -3.85 68.75 2.69
N ILE A 12 -3.34 69.30 1.61
CA ILE A 12 -3.15 68.56 0.33
C ILE A 12 -2.04 67.53 0.44
N VAL A 13 -0.93 67.81 1.11
CA VAL A 13 0.15 66.85 1.36
C VAL A 13 -0.30 65.73 2.30
N GLY A 14 -1.16 66.01 3.26
CA GLY A 14 -1.71 64.99 4.16
C GLY A 14 -2.65 63.97 3.48
N THR A 15 -3.33 64.36 2.41
CA THR A 15 -4.26 63.45 1.68
C THR A 15 -3.58 62.58 0.66
N VAL A 16 -2.39 62.91 0.19
CA VAL A 16 -1.65 62.08 -0.79
C VAL A 16 -0.91 60.89 -0.14
N GLY A 17 -0.68 60.98 1.19
CA GLY A 17 0.09 59.97 1.92
C GLY A 17 -0.67 58.68 2.32
N HIS A 18 -1.98 58.56 2.04
CA HIS A 18 -2.79 57.46 2.56
C HIS A 18 -3.27 56.46 1.51
N HIS A 19 -2.68 56.44 0.33
CA HIS A 19 -2.85 55.27 -0.57
C HIS A 19 -1.88 54.19 -0.13
N GLN A 20 -2.16 53.57 1.01
CA GLN A 20 -1.61 52.25 1.31
C GLN A 20 -2.25 51.31 0.32
N ALA A 21 -1.49 50.86 -0.67
CA ALA A 21 -1.85 49.78 -1.55
C ALA A 21 -2.09 48.52 -0.67
N MET A 22 -3.34 48.28 -0.31
CA MET A 22 -3.80 47.05 0.25
C MET A 22 -3.78 45.98 -0.86
N ALA A 23 -2.63 45.59 -1.32
CA ALA A 23 -2.48 44.50 -2.22
C ALA A 23 -1.16 43.77 -1.99
N GLN A 24 -1.00 43.25 -0.79
CA GLN A 24 -0.09 42.15 -0.57
C GLN A 24 -0.87 41.02 0.07
N THR A 25 -1.65 40.30 -0.73
CA THR A 25 -1.89 38.91 -0.46
C THR A 25 -0.52 38.26 -0.36
N THR A 26 -0.16 37.86 0.83
CA THR A 26 1.12 37.18 1.08
C THR A 26 1.27 36.02 0.11
N MET A 27 2.36 35.98 -0.62
CA MET A 27 2.70 34.89 -1.56
C MET A 27 2.48 33.48 -0.96
N GLY A 28 2.53 33.35 0.36
CA GLY A 28 2.20 32.12 1.06
C GLY A 28 0.79 31.59 0.82
N ASN A 29 -0.18 32.47 0.54
CA ASN A 29 -1.55 32.04 0.26
C ASN A 29 -1.72 31.47 -1.16
N TYR A 30 -0.83 31.86 -2.09
CA TYR A 30 -0.84 31.31 -3.45
C TYR A 30 -0.01 30.02 -3.59
N ALA A 31 0.97 29.83 -2.73
CA ALA A 31 1.84 28.67 -2.78
C ALA A 31 1.29 27.44 -2.04
N ALA A 32 0.33 27.64 -1.12
CA ALA A 32 -0.11 26.55 -0.24
C ALA A 32 -1.24 25.68 -0.82
N TYR A 33 -2.21 26.28 -1.56
CA TYR A 33 -3.35 25.52 -2.09
C TYR A 33 -3.87 26.11 -3.40
N PRO A 34 -4.14 25.29 -4.43
CA PRO A 34 -4.89 25.70 -5.58
C PRO A 34 -6.27 26.23 -5.14
N PRO A 35 -6.79 27.32 -5.72
CA PRO A 35 -8.01 28.00 -5.25
C PRO A 35 -9.29 27.14 -5.32
N PHE A 36 -9.25 26.00 -5.98
CA PHE A 36 -10.36 25.04 -6.09
C PHE A 36 -10.25 23.84 -5.12
N ILE A 37 -9.18 23.74 -4.33
CA ILE A 37 -9.05 22.68 -3.30
C ILE A 37 -9.43 23.28 -1.94
N ASN A 38 -10.71 23.43 -1.70
CA ASN A 38 -11.25 24.04 -0.50
C ASN A 38 -11.49 23.04 0.64
N LYS A 39 -11.17 21.76 0.45
CA LYS A 39 -11.22 20.71 1.47
C LYS A 39 -10.06 19.76 1.25
N SER A 40 -9.46 19.28 2.32
CA SER A 40 -8.50 18.20 2.25
C SER A 40 -9.22 16.95 1.68
N VAL A 41 -9.07 16.74 0.41
CA VAL A 41 -9.46 15.48 -0.22
C VAL A 41 -8.42 14.46 0.23
N PRO A 42 -8.81 13.33 0.81
CA PRO A 42 -7.86 12.29 1.15
C PRO A 42 -7.06 11.93 -0.12
N PRO A 43 -5.75 11.68 0.01
CA PRO A 43 -4.91 11.35 -1.14
C PRO A 43 -5.50 10.14 -1.87
N ALA A 44 -5.85 10.32 -3.13
CA ALA A 44 -6.33 9.26 -3.98
C ALA A 44 -5.15 8.72 -4.81
N VAL A 45 -4.88 7.44 -4.69
CA VAL A 45 -3.90 6.74 -5.53
C VAL A 45 -4.65 5.92 -6.56
N MET A 46 -4.42 6.22 -7.85
CA MET A 46 -4.94 5.42 -8.94
C MET A 46 -3.89 4.37 -9.33
N LEU A 47 -4.19 3.10 -9.14
CA LEU A 47 -3.36 2.01 -9.59
C LEU A 47 -3.86 1.52 -10.95
N MET A 48 -3.06 1.75 -11.99
CA MET A 48 -3.32 1.21 -13.32
C MET A 48 -2.58 -0.12 -13.47
N MET A 49 -3.32 -1.21 -13.55
CA MET A 49 -2.77 -2.54 -13.78
C MET A 49 -3.10 -3.02 -15.19
N THR A 50 -2.11 -3.60 -15.86
CA THR A 50 -2.33 -4.26 -17.15
C THR A 50 -3.03 -5.59 -16.95
N LYS A 51 -3.71 -6.07 -18.00
CA LYS A 51 -4.35 -7.39 -18.04
C LYS A 51 -3.39 -8.44 -18.63
N ASP A 52 -2.10 -8.30 -18.39
CA ASP A 52 -1.09 -9.22 -18.91
C ASP A 52 -1.25 -10.62 -18.29
N HIS A 53 -1.23 -11.66 -19.12
CA HIS A 53 -1.28 -13.05 -18.68
C HIS A 53 -0.16 -13.41 -17.70
N ARG A 54 0.97 -12.72 -17.73
CA ARG A 54 2.09 -12.91 -16.79
C ARG A 54 1.75 -12.60 -15.33
N LEU A 55 0.69 -11.81 -15.09
CA LEU A 55 0.18 -11.58 -13.74
C LEU A 55 -0.42 -12.83 -13.11
N PHE A 56 -0.86 -13.79 -13.93
CA PHE A 56 -1.43 -15.04 -13.46
C PHE A 56 -0.39 -16.16 -13.31
N PHE A 57 0.89 -15.88 -13.60
CA PHE A 57 1.96 -16.82 -13.32
C PHE A 57 2.18 -16.93 -11.81
N LYS A 58 2.76 -18.06 -11.40
CA LYS A 58 3.14 -18.35 -10.02
C LYS A 58 3.91 -17.15 -9.42
N GLY A 59 3.50 -16.72 -8.26
CA GLY A 59 4.07 -15.57 -7.58
C GLY A 59 5.48 -15.85 -7.06
N TYR A 60 5.64 -17.00 -6.47
CA TYR A 60 6.94 -17.52 -6.01
C TYR A 60 7.47 -18.47 -7.06
N ASN A 61 8.32 -17.96 -7.91
CA ASN A 61 8.91 -18.74 -9.00
C ASN A 61 10.30 -19.28 -8.60
N ASP A 62 10.67 -20.36 -9.22
CA ASP A 62 11.81 -21.18 -8.91
C ASP A 62 13.10 -20.70 -9.63
N ILE A 63 13.34 -19.39 -9.68
CA ILE A 63 14.47 -18.79 -10.41
C ILE A 63 15.19 -17.69 -9.63
N VAL A 64 14.89 -17.56 -8.36
CA VAL A 64 15.47 -16.53 -7.47
C VAL A 64 15.87 -17.19 -6.16
N ASP A 65 16.99 -16.78 -5.63
CA ASP A 65 17.41 -17.11 -4.27
C ASP A 65 16.60 -16.24 -3.28
N LEU A 66 15.57 -16.82 -2.67
CA LEU A 66 14.65 -16.15 -1.75
C LEU A 66 15.10 -16.26 -0.29
N ASP A 67 16.00 -17.16 0.01
CA ASP A 67 16.47 -17.42 1.37
C ASP A 67 17.90 -16.92 1.66
N ASN A 68 18.51 -16.26 0.71
CA ASN A 68 19.84 -15.68 0.89
C ASN A 68 19.89 -14.73 2.10
N GLY A 69 20.83 -14.97 2.98
CA GLY A 69 20.99 -14.20 4.21
C GLY A 69 19.98 -14.53 5.32
N LYS A 70 19.11 -15.53 5.14
CA LYS A 70 18.22 -16.02 6.20
C LYS A 70 18.85 -17.19 6.97
N PRO A 71 18.47 -17.41 8.24
CA PRO A 71 18.89 -18.58 8.97
C PRO A 71 18.49 -19.88 8.25
N GLY A 72 19.47 -20.72 7.93
CA GLY A 72 19.27 -21.97 7.18
C GLY A 72 19.12 -21.77 5.68
N GLY A 73 19.37 -20.57 5.17
CA GLY A 73 19.43 -20.27 3.74
C GLY A 73 20.76 -20.66 3.12
N ASP A 74 20.76 -20.80 1.81
CA ASP A 74 21.98 -20.99 1.00
C ASP A 74 22.10 -19.92 -0.09
N ALA A 75 23.10 -19.99 -0.93
CA ALA A 75 23.30 -19.06 -2.05
C ALA A 75 22.85 -19.65 -3.39
N ALA A 76 22.02 -20.69 -3.36
CA ALA A 76 21.49 -21.33 -4.54
C ALA A 76 20.10 -20.83 -4.91
N VAL A 77 19.75 -20.97 -6.17
CA VAL A 77 18.40 -20.64 -6.64
C VAL A 77 17.39 -21.62 -6.03
N ASP A 78 16.32 -21.05 -5.46
CA ASP A 78 15.24 -21.83 -4.89
C ASP A 78 14.37 -22.47 -5.99
N THR A 79 14.44 -23.76 -6.10
CA THR A 79 13.68 -24.53 -7.10
C THR A 79 12.45 -25.24 -6.52
N THR A 80 12.25 -25.14 -5.20
CA THR A 80 11.16 -25.81 -4.50
C THR A 80 10.77 -25.03 -3.25
N TYR A 81 9.73 -25.50 -2.55
CA TYR A 81 9.31 -24.97 -1.28
C TYR A 81 10.43 -25.07 -0.23
N LYS A 82 10.67 -23.99 0.48
CA LYS A 82 11.60 -23.92 1.61
C LYS A 82 10.85 -23.48 2.88
N ASP A 83 11.04 -24.23 3.96
CA ASP A 83 10.34 -23.97 5.22
C ASP A 83 10.87 -22.75 5.98
N ASN A 84 12.12 -22.34 5.71
CA ASN A 84 12.76 -21.15 6.31
C ASN A 84 12.32 -19.82 5.69
N ILE A 85 11.49 -19.85 4.65
CA ILE A 85 10.94 -18.66 4.00
C ILE A 85 9.50 -18.44 4.43
N ASP A 86 9.15 -17.22 4.89
CA ASP A 86 7.78 -16.80 5.09
C ASP A 86 7.17 -16.33 3.77
N TYR A 87 6.34 -17.13 3.14
CA TYR A 87 5.64 -16.77 1.92
C TYR A 87 4.40 -15.94 2.25
N VAL A 88 4.35 -14.74 1.69
CA VAL A 88 3.21 -13.82 1.85
C VAL A 88 2.04 -14.25 0.96
N GLY A 89 0.84 -14.29 1.52
CA GLY A 89 -0.35 -14.64 0.75
C GLY A 89 -1.64 -14.47 1.56
N TYR A 90 -2.68 -15.15 1.12
CA TYR A 90 -3.99 -15.10 1.79
C TYR A 90 -4.06 -15.94 3.04
N PHE A 91 -3.17 -16.90 3.18
CA PHE A 91 -3.10 -17.77 4.36
C PHE A 91 -2.11 -17.21 5.39
N ASP A 92 -2.40 -17.41 6.65
CA ASP A 92 -1.44 -17.14 7.73
C ASP A 92 -0.34 -18.21 7.68
N SER A 93 0.91 -17.80 7.41
CA SER A 93 2.05 -18.70 7.26
C SER A 93 2.32 -19.54 8.51
N LYS A 94 1.91 -19.06 9.68
CA LYS A 94 2.13 -19.72 10.98
C LYS A 94 0.97 -20.61 11.43
N LYS A 95 -0.03 -20.85 10.55
CA LYS A 95 -1.19 -21.67 10.87
C LYS A 95 -1.32 -22.88 9.98
N CYS A 96 -1.93 -23.90 10.54
CA CYS A 96 -2.34 -25.12 9.86
C CYS A 96 -3.80 -25.03 9.48
N TYR A 97 -4.16 -25.58 8.33
CA TYR A 97 -5.49 -25.51 7.77
C TYR A 97 -6.05 -26.91 7.48
N ASP A 98 -7.32 -27.09 7.78
CA ASP A 98 -8.10 -28.23 7.35
C ASP A 98 -8.92 -27.86 6.11
N TYR A 99 -8.92 -28.74 5.12
CA TYR A 99 -9.77 -28.56 3.95
C TYR A 99 -11.15 -29.18 4.19
N ALA A 100 -12.18 -28.35 4.23
CA ALA A 100 -13.56 -28.80 4.30
C ALA A 100 -14.12 -28.85 2.86
N SER A 101 -14.29 -30.09 2.32
CA SER A 101 -15.01 -30.30 1.08
C SER A 101 -16.51 -30.31 1.37
N SER A 102 -17.27 -29.42 0.74
CA SER A 102 -18.71 -29.63 0.64
C SER A 102 -18.95 -30.63 -0.47
N GLY A 103 -19.31 -31.85 -0.15
CA GLY A 103 -19.72 -32.84 -1.14
C GLY A 103 -20.91 -32.32 -1.95
N GLY A 104 -20.71 -32.07 -3.24
CA GLY A 104 -21.76 -31.52 -4.10
C GLY A 104 -21.34 -31.46 -5.56
N ALA A 105 -22.28 -31.11 -6.43
CA ALA A 105 -22.08 -31.00 -7.88
C ALA A 105 -20.89 -30.08 -8.22
N LEU A 106 -20.28 -30.31 -9.37
CA LEU A 106 -19.03 -29.68 -9.85
C LEU A 106 -18.96 -28.14 -9.76
N PHE A 107 -20.08 -27.46 -9.63
CA PHE A 107 -20.16 -25.99 -9.55
C PHE A 107 -20.70 -25.46 -8.20
N ALA A 108 -21.08 -26.35 -7.28
CA ALA A 108 -21.48 -25.99 -5.91
C ALA A 108 -20.37 -26.23 -4.89
N ASN A 109 -19.12 -26.21 -5.36
CA ASN A 109 -17.96 -26.45 -4.50
C ASN A 109 -17.73 -25.26 -3.58
N THR A 110 -18.23 -25.36 -2.37
CA THR A 110 -17.97 -24.43 -1.27
C THR A 110 -16.79 -24.89 -0.43
N GLY A 111 -15.92 -25.75 -0.96
CA GLY A 111 -14.72 -26.21 -0.30
C GLY A 111 -13.84 -25.05 0.09
N ARG A 112 -13.37 -25.07 1.32
CA ARG A 112 -12.54 -24.01 1.87
C ARG A 112 -11.51 -24.54 2.84
N PHE A 113 -10.42 -23.82 2.96
CA PHE A 113 -9.43 -24.03 4.01
C PHE A 113 -9.84 -23.27 5.27
N ASN A 114 -10.02 -23.98 6.37
CA ASN A 114 -10.32 -23.41 7.66
C ASN A 114 -9.08 -23.45 8.57
N PRO A 115 -8.68 -22.36 9.21
CA PRO A 115 -7.59 -22.38 10.16
C PRO A 115 -7.97 -23.27 11.34
N SER A 116 -7.07 -24.15 11.77
CA SER A 116 -7.36 -25.15 12.79
C SER A 116 -6.35 -25.22 13.94
N ALA A 117 -5.07 -24.98 13.67
CA ALA A 117 -4.02 -25.07 14.67
C ALA A 117 -2.88 -24.11 14.34
N ALA A 118 -2.01 -23.86 15.30
CA ALA A 118 -0.73 -23.20 15.06
C ALA A 118 0.24 -24.16 14.37
N GLY A 119 1.07 -23.63 13.48
CA GLY A 119 2.18 -24.35 12.90
C GLY A 119 3.27 -24.62 13.94
N THR A 120 4.02 -25.68 13.75
CA THR A 120 5.12 -26.13 14.60
C THR A 120 6.45 -26.15 13.84
N GLY A 121 7.50 -26.72 14.42
CA GLY A 121 8.84 -26.79 13.82
C GLY A 121 9.64 -25.50 14.05
N ALA A 122 10.88 -25.50 13.55
CA ALA A 122 11.84 -24.41 13.79
C ALA A 122 11.35 -23.04 13.29
N TYR A 123 10.58 -23.03 12.22
CA TYR A 123 10.05 -21.81 11.57
C TYR A 123 8.55 -21.61 11.78
N GLY A 124 7.87 -22.54 12.49
CA GLY A 124 6.44 -22.47 12.75
C GLY A 124 5.56 -22.76 11.53
N HIS A 125 6.09 -23.46 10.53
CA HIS A 125 5.36 -23.76 9.28
C HIS A 125 4.97 -25.23 9.13
N TYR A 126 5.46 -26.09 10.03
CA TYR A 126 5.18 -27.51 9.96
C TYR A 126 3.80 -27.85 10.52
N CYS A 127 3.06 -28.66 9.78
CA CYS A 127 1.71 -29.11 10.12
C CYS A 127 1.59 -30.63 9.95
N THR A 128 1.28 -31.35 11.01
CA THR A 128 1.05 -32.81 10.96
C THR A 128 -0.35 -33.07 10.42
N ALA A 129 -0.45 -33.84 9.32
CA ALA A 129 -1.71 -34.24 8.69
C ALA A 129 -2.65 -33.09 8.31
N LYS A 130 -2.12 -31.87 8.19
CA LYS A 130 -2.85 -30.65 7.83
C LYS A 130 -2.05 -29.85 6.81
N TRP A 131 -2.72 -28.90 6.17
CA TRP A 131 -2.07 -28.01 5.20
C TRP A 131 -1.38 -26.86 5.91
N SER A 132 -0.10 -26.65 5.65
CA SER A 132 0.61 -25.46 6.10
C SER A 132 0.13 -24.24 5.36
N GLY A 133 -0.21 -23.16 6.06
CA GLY A 133 -0.54 -21.88 5.45
C GLY A 133 0.61 -21.32 4.62
N ASN A 134 1.84 -21.52 5.07
CA ASN A 134 3.04 -21.13 4.35
C ASN A 134 3.18 -21.89 3.01
N PHE A 135 2.95 -23.20 3.02
CA PHE A 135 2.93 -24.02 1.81
C PHE A 135 1.80 -23.63 0.86
N LEU A 136 0.60 -23.34 1.40
CA LEU A 136 -0.53 -22.85 0.59
C LEU A 136 -0.20 -21.53 -0.08
N ASN A 137 0.42 -20.59 0.60
CA ASN A 137 0.87 -19.33 0.01
C ASN A 137 1.87 -19.57 -1.13
N TRP A 138 2.89 -20.40 -0.90
CA TRP A 138 3.87 -20.73 -1.93
C TRP A 138 3.25 -21.37 -3.17
N SER A 139 2.31 -22.31 -2.97
CA SER A 139 1.76 -23.13 -4.05
C SER A 139 0.63 -22.48 -4.83
N THR A 140 -0.18 -21.62 -4.20
CA THR A 140 -1.44 -21.11 -4.79
C THR A 140 -1.39 -19.67 -5.23
N MET A 141 -0.44 -18.86 -4.72
CA MET A 141 -0.40 -17.43 -5.02
C MET A 141 0.11 -17.15 -6.43
N ALA A 142 -0.68 -16.44 -7.22
CA ALA A 142 -0.25 -15.80 -8.45
C ALA A 142 0.35 -14.41 -8.15
N ARG A 143 1.08 -13.82 -9.10
CA ARG A 143 1.65 -12.48 -8.96
C ARG A 143 0.58 -11.42 -8.68
N ILE A 144 -0.57 -11.53 -9.33
CA ILE A 144 -1.71 -10.64 -9.10
C ILE A 144 -2.24 -10.74 -7.67
N ASP A 145 -2.21 -11.93 -7.07
CA ASP A 145 -2.69 -12.13 -5.70
C ASP A 145 -1.73 -11.51 -4.70
N ILE A 146 -0.43 -11.60 -4.91
CA ILE A 146 0.58 -10.94 -4.08
C ILE A 146 0.39 -9.41 -4.13
N ILE A 147 0.20 -8.85 -5.33
CA ILE A 147 -0.08 -7.42 -5.49
C ILE A 147 -1.34 -7.02 -4.72
N ARG A 148 -2.42 -7.77 -4.87
CA ARG A 148 -3.67 -7.53 -4.13
C ARG A 148 -3.45 -7.58 -2.62
N ARG A 149 -2.70 -8.56 -2.15
CA ARG A 149 -2.43 -8.72 -0.71
C ARG A 149 -1.62 -7.56 -0.11
N VAL A 150 -0.77 -6.92 -0.91
CA VAL A 150 0.02 -5.75 -0.48
C VAL A 150 -0.84 -4.48 -0.46
N LEU A 151 -1.90 -4.42 -1.28
CA LEU A 151 -2.76 -3.24 -1.40
C LEU A 151 -3.90 -3.20 -0.37
N TYR A 152 -4.26 -4.33 0.23
CA TYR A 152 -5.33 -4.49 1.21
C TYR A 152 -4.78 -4.89 2.59
#